data_395b5a73fba50a80bf9df6136ba8977f
#
_entry.id   395b5a73fba50a80bf9df6136ba8977f
#
_cell.length_a   1.000
_cell.length_b   1.000
_cell.length_c   1.000
_cell.angle_alpha   90.00
_cell.angle_beta   90.00
_cell.angle_gamma   90.00
#
_symmetry.space_group_name_H-M   'P 1'
#
loop_
_entity.id
_entity.type
_entity.pdbx_description
1 polymer ?
#
loop_
_entity_poly.entity_id
_entity_poly.type
_entity_poly.pdbx_seq_one_letter_code
_entity_poly.pdbx_strand_id
1 'polypeptide(L)'
;MHDNLCLCLHCIRSDRDPEPKAHRELFLPPGELEALFASLRDEGYRFALPGESEAGDGPVCCVTFDDGYCNTRHFLETAEKFGIPFILFLNSYNVAHQVPFIWDIWEATRREPWPVSSVSYRRLYESLTPDEKTLLATDTHRPFAPEELEAFAAHPLVHLAPHGHTHQPLVGRYLEKAGIELDENLTFLERYERVLREDFSLPCGLYTRRLTRSLLARFKRIYTIDGGGFSPKDRVIHRISLVHPDYGGPLREQIRNSFGVKSRLMRKAQNLRYSNRLLSRLSLFGTAP
;
A
#
# COMPACT_ATOMS: atom_id res chain seq x y z
N MET A 1 -0.38 25.93 12.04
CA MET A 1 -1.24 25.38 10.98
C MET A 1 -0.85 23.92 10.84
N HIS A 2 -1.75 22.99 11.13
CA HIS A 2 -1.46 21.56 10.97
C HIS A 2 -1.66 21.18 9.51
N ASP A 3 -0.68 20.50 8.92
CA ASP A 3 -0.80 19.97 7.55
C ASP A 3 -1.76 18.78 7.52
N ASN A 4 -2.49 18.59 6.41
CA ASN A 4 -3.22 17.34 6.22
C ASN A 4 -2.25 16.16 6.14
N LEU A 5 -2.66 15.02 6.69
CA LEU A 5 -1.89 13.78 6.72
C LEU A 5 -2.52 12.75 5.81
N CYS A 6 -1.71 11.97 5.12
CA CYS A 6 -2.14 10.75 4.46
C CYS A 6 -1.24 9.59 4.94
N LEU A 7 -1.84 8.64 5.65
CA LEU A 7 -1.14 7.51 6.23
C LEU A 7 -1.19 6.32 5.26
N CYS A 8 -0.08 5.60 5.15
CA CYS A 8 0.04 4.37 4.38
C CYS A 8 0.34 3.21 5.33
N LEU A 9 -0.58 2.27 5.39
CA LEU A 9 -0.52 1.04 6.15
C LEU A 9 -0.55 -0.15 5.17
N HIS A 10 -0.24 -1.36 5.66
CA HIS A 10 -0.34 -2.58 4.85
C HIS A 10 -1.13 -3.66 5.58
N CYS A 11 -0.71 -4.02 6.78
CA CYS A 11 -1.26 -5.14 7.53
C CYS A 11 -1.70 -4.73 8.93
N ILE A 12 -2.73 -5.36 9.44
CA ILE A 12 -3.16 -5.23 10.84
C ILE A 12 -2.87 -6.55 11.55
N ARG A 13 -2.17 -6.46 12.68
CA ARG A 13 -1.94 -7.62 13.52
C ARG A 13 -3.22 -8.01 14.27
N SER A 14 -3.49 -9.29 14.34
CA SER A 14 -4.54 -9.85 15.18
C SER A 14 -3.95 -10.94 16.06
N ASP A 15 -4.32 -10.97 17.33
CA ASP A 15 -3.92 -12.05 18.25
C ASP A 15 -4.56 -13.40 17.91
N ARG A 16 -5.54 -13.39 17.00
CA ARG A 16 -6.22 -14.60 16.49
C ARG A 16 -5.48 -15.24 15.33
N ASP A 17 -4.61 -14.46 14.67
CA ASP A 17 -3.87 -14.90 13.49
C ASP A 17 -2.48 -15.41 13.89
N PRO A 18 -1.89 -16.33 13.12
CA PRO A 18 -0.50 -16.76 13.34
C PRO A 18 0.47 -15.59 13.35
N GLU A 19 1.55 -15.72 14.12
CA GLU A 19 2.63 -14.74 14.14
C GLU A 19 3.19 -14.53 12.72
N PRO A 20 3.31 -13.29 12.24
CA PRO A 20 3.87 -13.02 10.92
C PRO A 20 5.31 -13.53 10.81
N LYS A 21 5.63 -14.21 9.72
CA LYS A 21 6.98 -14.75 9.44
C LYS A 21 7.75 -13.89 8.44
N ALA A 22 7.02 -13.11 7.63
CA ALA A 22 7.58 -12.19 6.65
C ALA A 22 7.13 -10.75 6.96
N HIS A 23 7.98 -9.79 6.68
CA HIS A 23 7.66 -8.35 6.77
C HIS A 23 6.95 -7.90 8.05
N ARG A 24 7.44 -8.39 9.21
CA ARG A 24 6.85 -8.13 10.53
C ARG A 24 6.67 -6.63 10.81
N GLU A 25 7.53 -5.81 10.24
CA GLU A 25 7.46 -4.35 10.34
C GLU A 25 6.18 -3.75 9.75
N LEU A 26 5.49 -4.45 8.84
CA LEU A 26 4.25 -3.98 8.21
C LEU A 26 2.98 -4.26 9.05
N PHE A 27 3.08 -5.11 10.08
CA PHE A 27 1.94 -5.55 10.88
C PHE A 27 1.72 -4.63 12.08
N LEU A 28 0.78 -3.71 11.97
CA LEU A 28 0.50 -2.73 13.00
C LEU A 28 -0.48 -3.28 14.05
N PRO A 29 -0.16 -3.14 15.35
CA PRO A 29 -1.08 -3.52 16.43
C PRO A 29 -2.31 -2.61 16.45
N PRO A 30 -3.55 -3.15 16.55
CA PRO A 30 -4.76 -2.33 16.61
C PRO A 30 -4.74 -1.30 17.74
N GLY A 31 -4.28 -1.66 18.93
CA GLY A 31 -4.22 -0.75 20.09
C GLY A 31 -3.32 0.47 19.86
N GLU A 32 -2.20 0.30 19.16
CA GLU A 32 -1.31 1.41 18.78
C GLU A 32 -1.98 2.36 17.77
N LEU A 33 -2.75 1.81 16.83
CA LEU A 33 -3.53 2.61 15.87
C LEU A 33 -4.67 3.36 16.56
N GLU A 34 -5.39 2.71 17.49
CA GLU A 34 -6.43 3.37 18.26
C GLU A 34 -5.87 4.53 19.10
N ALA A 35 -4.74 4.34 19.76
CA ALA A 35 -4.07 5.39 20.52
C ALA A 35 -3.64 6.55 19.60
N LEU A 36 -3.11 6.23 18.41
CA LEU A 36 -2.74 7.24 17.41
C LEU A 36 -3.98 8.05 16.95
N PHE A 37 -5.07 7.37 16.57
CA PHE A 37 -6.26 8.06 16.07
C PHE A 37 -6.98 8.87 17.16
N ALA A 38 -6.99 8.40 18.39
CA ALA A 38 -7.47 9.19 19.52
C ALA A 38 -6.67 10.49 19.67
N SER A 39 -5.33 10.40 19.67
CA SER A 39 -4.45 11.57 19.75
C SER A 39 -4.67 12.54 18.58
N LEU A 40 -4.78 12.04 17.35
CA LEU A 40 -5.03 12.89 16.18
C LEU A 40 -6.39 13.60 16.26
N ARG A 41 -7.43 12.91 16.71
CA ARG A 41 -8.76 13.51 16.93
C ARG A 41 -8.72 14.61 18.00
N ASP A 42 -8.01 14.36 19.10
CA ASP A 42 -7.84 15.34 20.19
C ASP A 42 -7.04 16.58 19.74
N GLU A 43 -6.18 16.44 18.73
CA GLU A 43 -5.46 17.52 18.06
C GLU A 43 -6.30 18.25 16.99
N GLY A 44 -7.57 17.85 16.81
CA GLY A 44 -8.49 18.49 15.87
C GLY A 44 -8.45 17.94 14.44
N TYR A 45 -7.79 16.80 14.19
CA TYR A 45 -7.87 16.15 12.88
C TYR A 45 -9.25 15.54 12.66
N ARG A 46 -9.77 15.74 11.45
CA ARG A 46 -10.92 15.01 10.92
C ARG A 46 -10.41 13.82 10.09
N PHE A 47 -11.15 12.73 10.11
CA PHE A 47 -10.88 11.60 9.23
C PHE A 47 -11.75 11.70 7.98
N ALA A 48 -11.13 11.78 6.82
CA ALA A 48 -11.84 11.94 5.54
C ALA A 48 -10.98 11.43 4.37
N LEU A 49 -11.59 11.21 3.23
CA LEU A 49 -10.86 10.91 2.00
C LEU A 49 -10.13 12.17 1.49
N PRO A 50 -9.01 12.02 0.75
CA PRO A 50 -8.28 13.17 0.21
C PRO A 50 -9.15 14.09 -0.67
N GLY A 51 -10.14 13.52 -1.38
CA GLY A 51 -11.09 14.28 -2.18
C GLY A 51 -12.07 15.15 -1.38
N GLU A 52 -12.21 14.88 -0.09
CA GLU A 52 -13.11 15.57 0.85
C GLU A 52 -12.38 16.54 1.78
N SER A 53 -11.08 16.71 1.58
CA SER A 53 -10.22 17.50 2.47
C SER A 53 -10.55 19.01 2.49
N GLU A 54 -11.26 19.52 1.50
CA GLU A 54 -11.77 20.90 1.48
C GLU A 54 -13.10 21.09 2.26
N ALA A 55 -13.79 20.00 2.57
CA ALA A 55 -15.08 20.06 3.25
C ALA A 55 -14.91 20.14 4.78
N GLY A 56 -15.25 21.29 5.38
CA GLY A 56 -15.22 21.51 6.82
C GLY A 56 -13.91 22.10 7.36
N ASP A 57 -13.93 22.45 8.64
CA ASP A 57 -12.82 23.12 9.32
C ASP A 57 -11.80 22.12 9.89
N GLY A 58 -10.54 22.53 9.97
CA GLY A 58 -9.45 21.77 10.56
C GLY A 58 -8.70 20.87 9.59
N PRO A 59 -7.56 20.31 10.05
CA PRO A 59 -6.74 19.43 9.25
C PRO A 59 -7.38 18.05 9.06
N VAL A 60 -7.04 17.37 7.96
CA VAL A 60 -7.55 16.05 7.62
C VAL A 60 -6.47 15.00 7.77
N CYS A 61 -6.83 13.85 8.33
CA CYS A 61 -6.04 12.63 8.29
C CYS A 61 -6.75 11.60 7.40
N CYS A 62 -6.12 11.28 6.28
CA CYS A 62 -6.56 10.21 5.40
C CYS A 62 -5.84 8.91 5.76
N VAL A 63 -6.56 7.79 5.73
CA VAL A 63 -5.98 6.46 6.00
C VAL A 63 -6.04 5.63 4.73
N THR A 64 -4.93 5.01 4.39
CA THR A 64 -4.83 4.14 3.21
C THR A 64 -4.11 2.85 3.56
N PHE A 65 -4.51 1.77 2.89
CA PHE A 65 -3.84 0.47 2.91
C PHE A 65 -3.39 0.11 1.51
N ASP A 66 -2.24 -0.53 1.39
CA ASP A 66 -1.74 -1.04 0.10
C ASP A 66 -1.85 -2.57 0.04
N ASP A 67 -1.69 -3.13 -1.15
CA ASP A 67 -1.58 -4.53 -1.54
C ASP A 67 -2.87 -5.34 -1.57
N GLY A 68 -3.68 -5.33 -0.53
CA GLY A 68 -4.90 -6.13 -0.45
C GLY A 68 -4.75 -7.40 0.39
N TYR A 69 -3.98 -7.35 1.46
CA TYR A 69 -3.94 -8.39 2.50
C TYR A 69 -5.30 -8.54 3.18
N CYS A 70 -5.76 -9.78 3.39
CA CYS A 70 -7.06 -10.02 4.02
C CYS A 70 -7.11 -9.57 5.49
N ASN A 71 -5.97 -9.52 6.18
CA ASN A 71 -5.90 -9.04 7.57
C ASN A 71 -6.23 -7.54 7.72
N THR A 72 -6.28 -6.76 6.63
CA THR A 72 -6.79 -5.37 6.64
C THR A 72 -8.21 -5.30 7.19
N ARG A 73 -9.00 -6.39 7.11
CA ARG A 73 -10.35 -6.46 7.70
C ARG A 73 -10.39 -6.18 9.20
N HIS A 74 -9.30 -6.48 9.92
CA HIS A 74 -9.20 -6.20 11.36
C HIS A 74 -9.16 -4.69 11.67
N PHE A 75 -8.98 -3.85 10.66
CA PHE A 75 -9.08 -2.40 10.82
C PHE A 75 -10.52 -1.89 10.94
N LEU A 76 -11.52 -2.67 10.53
CA LEU A 76 -12.93 -2.21 10.53
C LEU A 76 -13.41 -1.75 11.89
N GLU A 77 -13.08 -2.47 12.96
CA GLU A 77 -13.49 -2.11 14.31
C GLU A 77 -12.93 -0.74 14.71
N THR A 78 -11.66 -0.49 14.42
CA THR A 78 -11.04 0.82 14.63
C THR A 78 -11.66 1.89 13.73
N ALA A 79 -11.92 1.57 12.47
CA ALA A 79 -12.54 2.48 11.51
C ALA A 79 -13.94 2.90 11.95
N GLU A 80 -14.77 1.97 12.41
CA GLU A 80 -16.11 2.25 12.95
C GLU A 80 -16.06 3.10 14.21
N LYS A 81 -15.18 2.77 15.16
CA LYS A 81 -15.00 3.48 16.43
C LYS A 81 -14.68 4.96 16.24
N PHE A 82 -13.90 5.28 15.22
CA PHE A 82 -13.45 6.65 14.95
C PHE A 82 -14.14 7.31 13.76
N GLY A 83 -15.00 6.61 13.04
CA GLY A 83 -15.65 7.11 11.82
C GLY A 83 -14.64 7.36 10.69
N ILE A 84 -13.66 6.46 10.48
CA ILE A 84 -12.57 6.63 9.53
C ILE A 84 -12.91 6.01 8.19
N PRO A 85 -13.23 6.78 7.13
CA PRO A 85 -13.23 6.27 5.78
C PRO A 85 -11.79 6.00 5.35
N PHE A 86 -11.53 4.87 4.69
CA PHE A 86 -10.19 4.52 4.25
C PHE A 86 -10.16 3.93 2.85
N ILE A 87 -9.00 4.01 2.21
CA ILE A 87 -8.78 3.49 0.86
C ILE A 87 -7.93 2.23 0.95
N LEU A 88 -8.39 1.13 0.35
CA LEU A 88 -7.59 -0.05 0.07
C LEU A 88 -7.12 0.00 -1.39
N PHE A 89 -5.85 0.32 -1.60
CA PHE A 89 -5.20 0.25 -2.90
C PHE A 89 -4.87 -1.21 -3.21
N LEU A 90 -5.58 -1.78 -4.18
CA LEU A 90 -5.63 -3.21 -4.40
C LEU A 90 -4.74 -3.66 -5.56
N ASN A 91 -3.95 -4.67 -5.28
CA ASN A 91 -3.22 -5.47 -6.25
C ASN A 91 -4.12 -6.61 -6.76
N SER A 92 -4.59 -6.52 -7.99
CA SER A 92 -5.65 -7.42 -8.46
C SER A 92 -5.19 -8.84 -8.80
N TYR A 93 -3.92 -9.05 -9.19
CA TYR A 93 -3.42 -10.38 -9.55
C TYR A 93 -3.49 -11.36 -8.38
N ASN A 94 -2.98 -10.94 -7.22
CA ASN A 94 -2.93 -11.80 -6.04
C ASN A 94 -4.34 -12.18 -5.56
N VAL A 95 -5.27 -11.22 -5.57
CA VAL A 95 -6.67 -11.46 -5.20
C VAL A 95 -7.37 -12.36 -6.22
N ALA A 96 -7.22 -12.09 -7.52
CA ALA A 96 -7.88 -12.86 -8.57
C ALA A 96 -7.42 -14.31 -8.62
N HIS A 97 -6.15 -14.56 -8.40
CA HIS A 97 -5.54 -15.90 -8.50
C HIS A 97 -5.32 -16.60 -7.17
N GLN A 98 -5.64 -15.96 -6.04
CA GLN A 98 -5.46 -16.48 -4.69
C GLN A 98 -4.03 -16.96 -4.43
N VAL A 99 -3.06 -16.15 -4.85
CA VAL A 99 -1.65 -16.45 -4.72
C VAL A 99 -0.96 -15.48 -3.77
N PRO A 100 -0.02 -15.93 -2.91
CA PRO A 100 0.68 -15.08 -1.97
C PRO A 100 1.43 -13.95 -2.67
N PHE A 101 1.77 -12.91 -1.94
CA PHE A 101 2.58 -11.82 -2.47
C PHE A 101 4.03 -12.25 -2.68
N ILE A 102 4.66 -11.80 -3.77
CA ILE A 102 6.00 -12.26 -4.14
C ILE A 102 7.07 -11.92 -3.10
N TRP A 103 6.92 -10.81 -2.41
CA TRP A 103 7.84 -10.42 -1.34
C TRP A 103 7.70 -11.30 -0.10
N ASP A 104 6.50 -11.77 0.23
CA ASP A 104 6.29 -12.73 1.31
C ASP A 104 6.89 -14.10 0.97
N ILE A 105 6.72 -14.55 -0.28
CA ILE A 105 7.35 -15.78 -0.78
C ILE A 105 8.87 -15.66 -0.66
N TRP A 106 9.43 -14.52 -1.10
CA TRP A 106 10.86 -14.29 -1.04
C TRP A 106 11.38 -14.27 0.40
N GLU A 107 10.73 -13.54 1.29
CA GLU A 107 11.14 -13.43 2.69
C GLU A 107 11.03 -14.78 3.42
N ALA A 108 9.99 -15.56 3.15
CA ALA A 108 9.81 -16.89 3.73
C ALA A 108 10.89 -17.88 3.27
N THR A 109 11.34 -17.76 2.03
CA THR A 109 12.31 -18.70 1.46
C THR A 109 13.76 -18.25 1.61
N ARG A 110 14.04 -16.96 1.47
CA ARG A 110 15.37 -16.32 1.41
C ARG A 110 16.39 -17.07 0.54
N ARG A 111 15.89 -17.78 -0.46
CA ARG A 111 16.71 -18.65 -1.33
C ARG A 111 17.53 -17.88 -2.36
N GLU A 112 17.15 -16.62 -2.63
CA GLU A 112 17.82 -15.75 -3.59
C GLU A 112 17.97 -14.32 -3.04
N PRO A 113 18.98 -13.55 -3.51
CA PRO A 113 19.12 -12.15 -3.09
C PRO A 113 18.00 -11.29 -3.68
N TRP A 114 17.49 -10.37 -2.89
CA TRP A 114 16.53 -9.37 -3.34
C TRP A 114 17.21 -8.20 -4.10
N PRO A 115 16.64 -7.69 -5.18
CA PRO A 115 15.42 -8.15 -5.86
C PRO A 115 15.66 -9.45 -6.62
N VAL A 116 14.64 -10.31 -6.63
CA VAL A 116 14.68 -11.58 -7.34
C VAL A 116 14.79 -11.31 -8.84
N SER A 117 15.97 -11.50 -9.39
CA SER A 117 16.34 -10.93 -10.69
C SER A 117 16.01 -11.80 -11.89
N SER A 118 15.81 -13.09 -11.71
CA SER A 118 15.70 -14.04 -12.81
C SER A 118 14.65 -15.13 -12.62
N VAL A 119 13.98 -15.16 -11.48
CA VAL A 119 12.99 -16.18 -11.17
C VAL A 119 11.60 -15.62 -11.42
N SER A 120 10.82 -16.29 -12.27
CA SER A 120 9.41 -15.96 -12.43
C SER A 120 8.67 -16.22 -11.11
N TYR A 121 7.64 -15.44 -10.82
CA TYR A 121 6.74 -15.66 -9.69
C TYR A 121 6.37 -17.15 -9.55
N ARG A 122 5.95 -17.77 -10.66
CA ARG A 122 5.56 -19.17 -10.73
C ARG A 122 6.67 -20.10 -10.22
N ARG A 123 7.91 -19.92 -10.69
CA ARG A 123 9.04 -20.76 -10.28
C ARG A 123 9.34 -20.60 -8.79
N LEU A 124 9.27 -19.37 -8.27
CA LEU A 124 9.48 -19.12 -6.85
C LEU A 124 8.39 -19.78 -6.02
N TYR A 125 7.12 -19.63 -6.43
CA TYR A 125 5.98 -20.25 -5.78
C TYR A 125 6.04 -21.79 -5.84
N GLU A 126 6.43 -22.37 -6.98
CA GLU A 126 6.62 -23.83 -7.14
C GLU A 126 7.76 -24.38 -6.26
N SER A 127 8.75 -23.55 -5.91
CA SER A 127 9.86 -23.93 -5.05
C SER A 127 9.53 -23.99 -3.55
N LEU A 128 8.34 -23.49 -3.15
CA LEU A 128 7.89 -23.52 -1.77
C LEU A 128 7.62 -24.95 -1.31
N THR A 129 8.05 -25.25 -0.08
CA THR A 129 7.65 -26.47 0.62
C THR A 129 6.14 -26.44 0.97
N PRO A 130 5.52 -27.60 1.28
CA PRO A 130 4.15 -27.62 1.75
C PRO A 130 3.91 -26.76 2.99
N ASP A 131 4.85 -26.73 3.95
CA ASP A 131 4.76 -25.92 5.16
C ASP A 131 4.82 -24.42 4.87
N GLU A 132 5.72 -23.99 3.97
CA GLU A 132 5.80 -22.61 3.51
C GLU A 132 4.51 -22.17 2.79
N LYS A 133 3.93 -23.03 1.95
CA LYS A 133 2.64 -22.76 1.29
C LYS A 133 1.52 -22.61 2.30
N THR A 134 1.46 -23.53 3.28
CA THR A 134 0.46 -23.48 4.36
C THR A 134 0.57 -22.19 5.16
N LEU A 135 1.80 -21.78 5.51
CA LEU A 135 2.06 -20.53 6.22
C LEU A 135 1.58 -19.30 5.44
N LEU A 136 1.92 -19.22 4.15
CA LEU A 136 1.55 -18.09 3.29
C LEU A 136 0.07 -18.07 2.91
N ALA A 137 -0.64 -19.18 3.10
CA ALA A 137 -2.10 -19.26 2.93
C ALA A 137 -2.89 -18.89 4.19
N THR A 138 -2.21 -18.56 5.30
CA THR A 138 -2.90 -18.09 6.52
C THR A 138 -3.45 -16.68 6.35
N ASP A 139 -4.42 -16.31 7.16
CA ASP A 139 -5.01 -14.96 7.17
C ASP A 139 -3.97 -13.85 7.43
N THR A 140 -2.84 -14.20 8.01
CA THR A 140 -1.71 -13.28 8.19
C THR A 140 -1.11 -12.84 6.86
N HIS A 141 -0.98 -13.73 5.87
CA HIS A 141 -0.19 -13.46 4.65
C HIS A 141 -0.99 -13.52 3.35
N ARG A 142 -2.17 -14.14 3.34
CA ARG A 142 -2.93 -14.29 2.10
C ARG A 142 -3.60 -12.99 1.65
N PRO A 143 -3.85 -12.80 0.35
CA PRO A 143 -4.73 -11.76 -0.15
C PRO A 143 -6.19 -12.04 0.28
N PHE A 144 -7.05 -11.04 0.16
CA PHE A 144 -8.50 -11.26 0.20
C PHE A 144 -8.91 -12.31 -0.83
N ALA A 145 -9.86 -13.21 -0.47
CA ALA A 145 -10.62 -13.92 -1.49
C ALA A 145 -11.60 -12.94 -2.17
N PRO A 146 -11.96 -13.16 -3.45
CA PRO A 146 -12.86 -12.24 -4.16
C PRO A 146 -14.19 -11.98 -3.44
N GLU A 147 -14.77 -13.03 -2.86
CA GLU A 147 -16.05 -12.97 -2.12
C GLU A 147 -15.89 -12.24 -0.77
N GLU A 148 -14.77 -12.45 -0.08
CA GLU A 148 -14.45 -11.73 1.14
C GLU A 148 -14.23 -10.24 0.86
N LEU A 149 -13.54 -9.92 -0.26
CA LEU A 149 -13.32 -8.55 -0.68
C LEU A 149 -14.62 -7.86 -1.06
N GLU A 150 -15.56 -8.57 -1.71
CA GLU A 150 -16.89 -8.05 -2.03
C GLU A 150 -17.65 -7.65 -0.77
N ALA A 151 -17.71 -8.57 0.20
CA ALA A 151 -18.34 -8.29 1.51
C ALA A 151 -17.65 -7.13 2.25
N PHE A 152 -16.33 -7.08 2.21
CA PHE A 152 -15.55 -6.02 2.84
C PHE A 152 -15.78 -4.66 2.16
N ALA A 153 -15.77 -4.61 0.83
CA ALA A 153 -15.98 -3.40 0.04
C ALA A 153 -17.42 -2.85 0.12
N ALA A 154 -18.40 -3.68 0.52
CA ALA A 154 -19.77 -3.23 0.79
C ALA A 154 -19.87 -2.33 2.02
N HIS A 155 -18.88 -2.36 2.93
CA HIS A 155 -18.88 -1.53 4.12
C HIS A 155 -18.73 -0.03 3.77
N PRO A 156 -19.55 0.89 4.35
CA PRO A 156 -19.58 2.30 3.94
C PRO A 156 -18.26 3.07 4.14
N LEU A 157 -17.40 2.64 5.04
CA LEU A 157 -16.10 3.27 5.30
C LEU A 157 -14.99 2.74 4.38
N VAL A 158 -15.23 1.67 3.60
CA VAL A 158 -14.23 1.05 2.73
C VAL A 158 -14.36 1.59 1.31
N HIS A 159 -13.25 2.04 0.75
CA HIS A 159 -13.12 2.46 -0.64
C HIS A 159 -11.98 1.69 -1.28
N LEU A 160 -12.22 1.09 -2.44
CA LEU A 160 -11.17 0.43 -3.21
C LEU A 160 -10.53 1.41 -4.19
N ALA A 161 -9.25 1.23 -4.49
CA ALA A 161 -8.56 1.98 -5.53
C ALA A 161 -7.44 1.14 -6.17
N PRO A 162 -7.00 1.46 -7.40
CA PRO A 162 -6.00 0.68 -8.10
C PRO A 162 -4.58 0.85 -7.53
N HIS A 163 -3.86 -0.31 -7.46
CA HIS A 163 -2.44 -0.42 -7.08
C HIS A 163 -1.61 -1.18 -8.12
N GLY A 164 -2.12 -1.31 -9.34
CA GLY A 164 -1.56 -2.15 -10.38
C GLY A 164 -2.04 -3.59 -10.32
N HIS A 165 -1.86 -4.32 -11.43
CA HIS A 165 -2.29 -5.72 -11.51
C HIS A 165 -1.34 -6.64 -10.73
N THR A 166 -0.05 -6.61 -11.06
CA THR A 166 0.96 -7.51 -10.50
C THR A 166 1.92 -6.83 -9.50
N HIS A 167 1.61 -5.62 -9.05
CA HIS A 167 2.44 -4.79 -8.17
C HIS A 167 3.85 -4.52 -8.75
N GLN A 168 4.00 -4.51 -10.07
CA GLN A 168 5.29 -4.17 -10.67
C GLN A 168 5.57 -2.68 -10.56
N PRO A 169 6.80 -2.29 -10.16
CA PRO A 169 7.19 -0.88 -10.19
C PRO A 169 7.16 -0.38 -11.63
N LEU A 170 6.30 0.61 -11.91
CA LEU A 170 6.04 1.15 -13.27
C LEU A 170 7.16 2.07 -13.77
N VAL A 171 8.43 1.77 -13.46
CA VAL A 171 9.59 2.56 -13.85
C VAL A 171 10.50 1.78 -14.81
N GLY A 172 11.31 2.49 -15.58
CA GLY A 172 12.23 1.87 -16.53
C GLY A 172 11.50 1.20 -17.69
N ARG A 173 11.87 -0.03 -18.03
CA ARG A 173 11.27 -0.81 -19.12
C ARG A 173 9.82 -1.21 -18.87
N TYR A 174 9.37 -1.23 -17.61
CA TYR A 174 7.98 -1.53 -17.28
C TYR A 174 7.02 -0.39 -17.62
N LEU A 175 7.54 0.79 -17.94
CA LEU A 175 6.71 1.89 -18.40
C LEU A 175 5.91 1.54 -19.68
N GLU A 176 6.43 0.67 -20.53
CA GLU A 176 5.73 0.19 -21.74
C GLU A 176 4.57 -0.74 -21.40
N LYS A 177 4.67 -1.48 -20.29
CA LYS A 177 3.60 -2.37 -19.80
C LYS A 177 2.65 -1.68 -18.81
N ALA A 178 2.94 -0.44 -18.41
CA ALA A 178 2.12 0.28 -17.44
C ALA A 178 0.65 0.39 -17.86
N GLY A 179 0.37 0.52 -19.15
CA GLY A 179 -0.99 0.52 -19.69
C GLY A 179 -1.74 -0.77 -19.33
N ILE A 180 -1.16 -1.92 -19.62
CA ILE A 180 -1.76 -3.25 -19.36
C ILE A 180 -1.97 -3.45 -17.88
N GLU A 181 -0.95 -3.19 -17.04
CA GLU A 181 -1.03 -3.25 -15.58
C GLU A 181 -2.19 -2.43 -15.00
N LEU A 182 -2.39 -1.23 -15.53
CA LEU A 182 -3.45 -0.34 -15.09
C LEU A 182 -4.82 -0.78 -15.61
N ASP A 183 -4.92 -1.21 -16.87
CA ASP A 183 -6.17 -1.62 -17.49
C ASP A 183 -6.72 -2.90 -16.85
N GLU A 184 -5.87 -3.91 -16.64
CA GLU A 184 -6.27 -5.17 -15.99
C GLU A 184 -6.70 -4.93 -14.53
N ASN A 185 -5.98 -4.05 -13.81
CA ASN A 185 -6.35 -3.71 -12.44
C ASN A 185 -7.69 -2.97 -12.37
N LEU A 186 -7.93 -1.98 -13.23
CA LEU A 186 -9.19 -1.24 -13.29
C LEU A 186 -10.35 -2.14 -13.71
N THR A 187 -10.14 -3.02 -14.69
CA THR A 187 -11.15 -4.00 -15.12
C THR A 187 -11.53 -4.95 -13.99
N PHE A 188 -10.54 -5.43 -13.22
CA PHE A 188 -10.81 -6.25 -12.04
C PHE A 188 -11.68 -5.51 -11.03
N LEU A 189 -11.42 -4.22 -10.81
CA LEU A 189 -12.14 -3.38 -9.83
C LEU A 189 -13.56 -3.01 -10.29
N GLU A 190 -13.93 -3.18 -11.57
CA GLU A 190 -15.26 -2.81 -12.09
C GLU A 190 -16.44 -3.53 -11.40
N ARG A 191 -16.19 -4.69 -10.84
CA ARG A 191 -17.19 -5.51 -10.15
C ARG A 191 -17.58 -4.99 -8.76
N TYR A 192 -16.77 -4.07 -8.20
CA TYR A 192 -16.98 -3.55 -6.85
C TYR A 192 -17.66 -2.17 -6.90
N GLU A 193 -18.41 -1.86 -5.86
CA GLU A 193 -19.06 -0.56 -5.71
C GLU A 193 -18.05 0.54 -5.36
N ARG A 194 -17.98 1.28 -4.52
CA ARG A 194 -17.11 2.35 -3.97
C ARG A 194 -15.65 2.35 -4.45
N VAL A 195 -15.44 2.27 -5.78
CA VAL A 195 -14.10 2.30 -6.37
C VAL A 195 -13.71 3.74 -6.73
N LEU A 196 -12.62 4.21 -6.15
CA LEU A 196 -11.99 5.49 -6.49
C LEU A 196 -11.10 5.32 -7.73
N ARG A 197 -11.71 5.24 -8.92
CA ARG A 197 -11.03 4.94 -10.19
C ARG A 197 -10.05 6.04 -10.63
N GLU A 198 -10.18 7.24 -10.07
CA GLU A 198 -9.33 8.39 -10.36
C GLU A 198 -8.13 8.52 -9.41
N ASP A 199 -7.99 7.59 -8.46
CA ASP A 199 -6.91 7.53 -7.47
C ASP A 199 -6.00 6.33 -7.77
N PHE A 200 -4.69 6.52 -7.71
CA PHE A 200 -3.72 5.45 -7.99
C PHE A 200 -2.55 5.48 -7.02
N SER A 201 -2.29 4.39 -6.31
CA SER A 201 -1.08 4.24 -5.52
C SER A 201 0.04 3.60 -6.35
N LEU A 202 1.23 4.18 -6.24
CA LEU A 202 2.42 3.71 -6.95
C LEU A 202 3.00 2.45 -6.29
N PRO A 203 3.06 1.30 -6.98
CA PRO A 203 3.73 0.12 -6.47
C PRO A 203 5.17 0.42 -6.04
N CYS A 204 5.55 -0.05 -4.84
CA CYS A 204 6.83 0.22 -4.19
C CYS A 204 7.14 1.72 -3.97
N GLY A 205 6.19 2.62 -4.17
CA GLY A 205 6.39 4.07 -4.11
C GLY A 205 7.38 4.63 -5.13
N LEU A 206 7.75 3.87 -6.16
CA LEU A 206 8.76 4.27 -7.16
C LEU A 206 8.15 5.07 -8.30
N TYR A 207 8.74 6.20 -8.62
CA TYR A 207 8.29 7.03 -9.72
C TYR A 207 9.40 7.84 -10.40
N THR A 208 9.11 8.31 -11.62
CA THR A 208 9.90 9.29 -12.34
C THR A 208 8.99 10.44 -12.77
N ARG A 209 9.57 11.60 -13.10
CA ARG A 209 8.79 12.74 -13.63
C ARG A 209 7.97 12.36 -14.87
N ARG A 210 8.52 11.49 -15.74
CA ARG A 210 7.83 10.99 -16.95
C ARG A 210 6.63 10.15 -16.56
N LEU A 211 6.80 9.18 -15.66
CA LEU A 211 5.71 8.34 -15.17
C LEU A 211 4.63 9.17 -14.48
N THR A 212 5.02 10.06 -13.56
CA THR A 212 4.08 10.94 -12.86
C THR A 212 3.21 11.73 -13.85
N ARG A 213 3.83 12.33 -14.88
CA ARG A 213 3.08 13.08 -15.92
C ARG A 213 2.12 12.16 -16.68
N SER A 214 2.54 10.97 -17.05
CA SER A 214 1.70 9.99 -17.75
C SER A 214 0.52 9.55 -16.89
N LEU A 215 0.75 9.24 -15.62
CA LEU A 215 -0.31 8.84 -14.70
C LEU A 215 -1.30 9.97 -14.40
N LEU A 216 -0.82 11.21 -14.24
CA LEU A 216 -1.71 12.37 -14.04
C LEU A 216 -2.54 12.76 -15.26
N ALA A 217 -2.24 12.21 -16.43
CA ALA A 217 -3.13 12.31 -17.60
C ALA A 217 -4.31 11.32 -17.50
N ARG A 218 -4.20 10.27 -16.67
CA ARG A 218 -5.20 9.22 -16.50
C ARG A 218 -5.93 9.29 -15.15
N PHE A 219 -5.20 9.65 -14.09
CA PHE A 219 -5.71 9.70 -12.72
C PHE A 219 -5.78 11.14 -12.21
N LYS A 220 -6.72 11.43 -11.36
CA LYS A 220 -6.85 12.72 -10.71
C LYS A 220 -5.79 12.88 -9.62
N ARG A 221 -5.53 11.80 -8.86
CA ARG A 221 -4.54 11.76 -7.79
C ARG A 221 -3.66 10.53 -7.91
N ILE A 222 -2.38 10.70 -7.61
CA ILE A 222 -1.43 9.60 -7.45
C ILE A 222 -0.79 9.68 -6.05
N TYR A 223 -0.53 8.52 -5.47
CA TYR A 223 -0.05 8.39 -4.09
C TYR A 223 1.36 7.84 -4.06
N THR A 224 2.24 8.52 -3.34
CA THR A 224 3.64 8.14 -3.10
C THR A 224 3.83 7.78 -1.62
N ILE A 225 5.05 7.40 -1.24
CA ILE A 225 5.44 7.15 0.16
C ILE A 225 6.57 8.10 0.62
N ASP A 226 6.64 9.30 0.05
CA ASP A 226 7.72 10.26 0.35
C ASP A 226 7.55 10.93 1.73
N GLY A 227 6.39 10.81 2.36
CA GLY A 227 6.09 11.43 3.65
C GLY A 227 5.84 12.91 3.58
N GLY A 228 5.42 13.49 4.70
CA GLY A 228 5.02 14.88 4.82
C GLY A 228 3.51 15.07 4.75
N GLY A 229 3.09 16.31 4.63
CA GLY A 229 1.68 16.67 4.49
C GLY A 229 1.26 16.85 3.04
N PHE A 230 -0.03 17.07 2.82
CA PHE A 230 -0.58 17.41 1.52
C PHE A 230 -1.58 18.58 1.61
N SER A 231 -1.73 19.27 0.50
CA SER A 231 -2.78 20.28 0.30
C SER A 231 -3.98 19.67 -0.44
N PRO A 232 -5.22 20.12 -0.21
CA PRO A 232 -6.40 19.67 -0.95
C PRO A 232 -6.27 19.76 -2.48
N LYS A 233 -5.44 20.69 -2.97
CA LYS A 233 -5.20 20.90 -4.41
C LYS A 233 -4.10 20.00 -4.99
N ASP A 234 -3.40 19.24 -4.15
CA ASP A 234 -2.33 18.38 -4.61
C ASP A 234 -2.88 17.20 -5.41
N ARG A 235 -2.27 16.96 -6.55
CA ARG A 235 -2.54 15.78 -7.38
C ARG A 235 -1.54 14.66 -7.13
N VAL A 236 -0.46 14.94 -6.41
CA VAL A 236 0.51 13.98 -5.91
C VAL A 236 0.42 14.00 -4.40
N ILE A 237 -0.19 12.99 -3.82
CA ILE A 237 -0.38 12.86 -2.39
C ILE A 237 0.83 12.11 -1.81
N HIS A 238 1.57 12.80 -0.95
CA HIS A 238 2.69 12.18 -0.24
C HIS A 238 2.17 11.52 1.03
N ARG A 239 2.34 10.20 1.11
CA ARG A 239 1.88 9.41 2.25
C ARG A 239 3.01 9.16 3.25
N ILE A 240 2.62 9.01 4.50
CA ILE A 240 3.50 8.64 5.60
C ILE A 240 3.33 7.13 5.81
N SER A 241 4.32 6.34 5.40
CA SER A 241 4.32 4.91 5.66
C SER A 241 4.60 4.66 7.14
N LEU A 242 3.65 3.99 7.81
CA LEU A 242 3.77 3.58 9.20
C LEU A 242 4.23 2.13 9.27
N VAL A 243 5.12 1.86 10.19
CA VAL A 243 5.63 0.52 10.50
C VAL A 243 5.44 0.21 11.98
N HIS A 244 5.49 -1.09 12.33
CA HIS A 244 5.36 -1.54 13.72
C HIS A 244 6.31 -0.76 14.64
N PRO A 245 5.86 -0.35 15.84
CA PRO A 245 6.66 0.47 16.75
C PRO A 245 8.04 -0.09 17.10
N ASP A 246 8.19 -1.42 17.18
CA ASP A 246 9.48 -2.08 17.45
C ASP A 246 10.54 -1.80 16.37
N TYR A 247 10.12 -1.44 15.15
CA TYR A 247 11.01 -1.16 14.02
C TYR A 247 11.16 0.33 13.70
N GLY A 248 10.10 1.10 13.91
CA GLY A 248 10.05 2.52 13.56
C GLY A 248 9.94 3.50 14.74
N GLY A 249 9.82 2.99 15.96
CA GLY A 249 9.48 3.79 17.13
C GLY A 249 7.99 4.16 17.18
N PRO A 250 7.55 4.90 18.20
CA PRO A 250 6.14 5.26 18.37
C PRO A 250 5.53 5.88 17.11
N LEU A 251 4.30 5.46 16.74
CA LEU A 251 3.65 5.87 15.49
C LEU A 251 3.56 7.40 15.35
N ARG A 252 3.32 8.08 16.48
CA ARG A 252 3.28 9.55 16.49
C ARG A 252 4.63 10.21 16.15
N GLU A 253 5.72 9.59 16.55
CA GLU A 253 7.07 10.04 16.19
C GLU A 253 7.40 9.76 14.73
N GLN A 254 6.95 8.63 14.19
CA GLN A 254 7.09 8.33 12.77
C GLN A 254 6.43 9.42 11.92
N ILE A 255 5.20 9.85 12.29
CA ILE A 255 4.53 10.97 11.63
C ILE A 255 5.38 12.24 11.73
N ARG A 256 5.78 12.65 12.93
CA ARG A 256 6.58 13.86 13.14
C ARG A 256 7.88 13.84 12.33
N ASN A 257 8.58 12.72 12.33
CA ASN A 257 9.85 12.53 11.63
C ASN A 257 9.70 12.58 10.11
N SER A 258 8.51 12.27 9.59
CA SER A 258 8.22 12.32 8.15
C SER A 258 8.27 13.74 7.57
N PHE A 259 8.07 14.77 8.39
CA PHE A 259 8.15 16.17 7.99
C PHE A 259 9.58 16.71 7.94
N GLY A 260 10.55 15.98 8.48
CA GLY A 260 11.95 16.39 8.48
C GLY A 260 12.54 16.51 7.07
N VAL A 261 13.30 17.60 6.83
CA VAL A 261 13.99 17.81 5.54
C VAL A 261 14.91 16.64 5.19
N LYS A 262 15.62 16.09 6.19
CA LYS A 262 16.50 14.93 6.03
C LYS A 262 15.73 13.70 5.54
N SER A 263 14.56 13.41 6.12
CA SER A 263 13.71 12.29 5.73
C SER A 263 13.20 12.42 4.30
N ARG A 264 12.76 13.61 3.89
CA ARG A 264 12.32 13.89 2.52
C ARG A 264 13.45 13.75 1.50
N LEU A 265 14.63 14.30 1.82
CA LEU A 265 15.80 14.19 0.94
C LEU A 265 16.28 12.74 0.79
N MET A 266 16.29 11.98 1.89
CA MET A 266 16.68 10.57 1.86
C MET A 266 15.72 9.73 0.99
N ARG A 267 14.40 9.91 1.14
CA ARG A 267 13.41 9.21 0.32
C ARG A 267 13.50 9.57 -1.17
N LYS A 268 13.65 10.88 -1.48
CA LYS A 268 13.89 11.32 -2.87
C LYS A 268 15.19 10.75 -3.44
N ALA A 269 16.26 10.71 -2.66
CA ALA A 269 17.52 10.10 -3.06
C ALA A 269 17.41 8.58 -3.26
N GLN A 270 16.67 7.89 -2.38
CA GLN A 270 16.36 6.46 -2.54
C GLN A 270 15.54 6.21 -3.81
N ASN A 271 14.50 6.98 -4.06
CA ASN A 271 13.69 6.87 -5.26
C ASN A 271 14.53 7.09 -6.53
N LEU A 272 15.38 8.12 -6.57
CA LEU A 272 16.32 8.36 -7.66
C LEU A 272 17.35 7.22 -7.80
N ARG A 273 17.85 6.69 -6.69
CA ARG A 273 18.84 5.60 -6.67
C ARG A 273 18.24 4.27 -7.12
N TYR A 274 17.00 3.97 -6.69
CA TYR A 274 16.26 2.78 -7.13
C TYR A 274 15.79 2.93 -8.57
N SER A 275 15.28 4.08 -9.00
CA SER A 275 14.90 4.29 -10.39
C SER A 275 16.11 4.19 -11.34
N ASN A 276 17.29 4.67 -10.94
CA ASN A 276 18.51 4.55 -11.75
C ASN A 276 19.20 3.18 -11.65
N ARG A 277 19.22 2.51 -10.47
CA ARG A 277 19.75 1.15 -10.33
C ARG A 277 18.81 0.09 -10.85
N LEU A 278 17.51 0.26 -10.72
CA LEU A 278 16.54 -0.57 -11.37
C LEU A 278 16.64 -0.44 -12.89
N LEU A 279 16.90 0.72 -13.45
CA LEU A 279 17.14 0.88 -14.88
C LEU A 279 18.29 0.01 -15.41
N SER A 280 19.33 -0.23 -14.62
CA SER A 280 20.47 -1.08 -15.00
C SER A 280 20.30 -2.56 -14.62
N ARG A 281 19.44 -2.89 -13.64
CA ARG A 281 19.26 -4.25 -13.10
C ARG A 281 17.89 -4.85 -13.35
N LEU A 282 16.89 -4.05 -13.71
CA LEU A 282 15.55 -4.51 -14.11
C LEU A 282 15.50 -5.16 -15.49
N SER A 283 16.65 -5.30 -16.15
CA SER A 283 16.80 -6.31 -17.20
C SER A 283 16.53 -7.74 -16.72
N LEU A 284 16.19 -7.92 -15.47
CA LEU A 284 16.25 -9.17 -14.74
C LEU A 284 14.89 -9.70 -14.25
N PHE A 285 13.80 -8.92 -14.25
CA PHE A 285 12.48 -9.49 -14.05
C PHE A 285 12.01 -10.09 -15.37
N GLY A 286 12.07 -11.40 -15.45
CA GLY A 286 11.50 -12.16 -16.55
C GLY A 286 10.02 -11.80 -16.71
N THR A 287 9.56 -11.79 -17.95
CA THR A 287 8.14 -11.67 -18.29
C THR A 287 7.35 -12.66 -17.44
N ALA A 288 6.38 -12.16 -16.67
CA ALA A 288 5.29 -13.01 -16.19
C ALA A 288 4.63 -13.67 -17.40
N PRO A 289 4.16 -14.92 -17.30
CA PRO A 289 3.48 -15.61 -18.38
C PRO A 289 2.21 -14.87 -18.80
#